data_0dcb95bd92a23f683b24e8b7f7b0b3ef
#
_entry.id   0dcb95bd92a23f683b24e8b7f7b0b3ef
#
_cell.length_a   1.000
_cell.length_b   1.000
_cell.length_c   1.000
_cell.angle_alpha   90.00
_cell.angle_beta   90.00
_cell.angle_gamma   90.00
#
_symmetry.space_group_name_H-M   'P 1'
#
loop_
_entity.id
_entity.type
_entity.pdbx_description
1 polymer ?
#
loop_
_entity_poly.entity_id
_entity_poly.type
_entity_poly.pdbx_seq_one_letter_code
_entity_poly.pdbx_strand_id
1 'polypeptide(L)'
;MSATSSPQQSEGADFTQRVTYTFMIGVYLAVNAIRDLYLLIEGPDCTYMKTQYVQGNHDWLSTLTSVSGLHRIANTALHPAQMSGSREESLQATLQRIASHPAVPAVALTSMPMAFITGAEYARLTRQVARVSGKPIIHVQGKSLSGDWIDGYAEVLLSLARQLDLSGGSPCETKA
;
A
#
# COMPACT_ATOMS: atom_id res chain seq x y z
N MET A 1 -10.30 21.70 -56.63
CA MET A 1 -9.67 22.00 -55.35
C MET A 1 -9.46 20.66 -54.62
N SER A 2 -8.27 20.07 -54.79
CA SER A 2 -7.94 18.76 -54.24
C SER A 2 -7.23 18.97 -52.89
N ALA A 3 -7.87 18.49 -51.84
CA ALA A 3 -7.27 18.46 -50.50
C ALA A 3 -6.36 17.23 -50.41
N THR A 4 -5.07 17.46 -50.39
CA THR A 4 -4.05 16.47 -50.13
C THR A 4 -4.02 16.22 -48.61
N SER A 5 -4.59 15.10 -48.19
CA SER A 5 -4.42 14.60 -46.80
C SER A 5 -3.00 14.08 -46.64
N SER A 6 -2.21 14.76 -45.83
CA SER A 6 -0.91 14.27 -45.41
C SER A 6 -1.08 12.98 -44.61
N PRO A 7 -0.26 11.94 -44.80
CA PRO A 7 -0.31 10.75 -44.00
C PRO A 7 0.16 11.10 -42.56
N GLN A 8 -0.68 10.84 -41.60
CA GLN A 8 -0.27 10.81 -40.18
C GLN A 8 0.83 9.73 -40.06
N GLN A 9 2.05 10.18 -39.84
CA GLN A 9 3.12 9.29 -39.40
C GLN A 9 2.65 8.71 -38.08
N SER A 10 2.44 7.40 -38.02
CA SER A 10 2.33 6.67 -36.79
C SER A 10 3.67 6.85 -36.08
N GLU A 11 3.71 7.69 -35.04
CA GLU A 11 4.83 7.72 -34.12
C GLU A 11 4.97 6.29 -33.58
N GLY A 12 6.00 5.59 -34.01
CA GLY A 12 6.36 4.28 -33.51
C GLY A 12 6.51 4.37 -31.99
N ALA A 13 5.97 3.42 -31.27
CA ALA A 13 6.07 3.39 -29.83
C ALA A 13 7.53 3.60 -29.42
N ASP A 14 7.81 4.70 -28.75
CA ASP A 14 9.15 5.01 -28.26
C ASP A 14 9.44 4.09 -27.06
N PHE A 15 10.14 3.00 -27.32
CA PHE A 15 10.57 2.06 -26.28
C PHE A 15 11.53 2.66 -25.28
N THR A 16 12.00 3.88 -25.49
CA THR A 16 12.83 4.62 -24.54
C THR A 16 11.98 5.39 -23.51
N GLN A 17 10.67 5.51 -23.72
CA GLN A 17 9.79 6.13 -22.75
C GLN A 17 9.75 5.32 -21.44
N ARG A 18 10.18 5.97 -20.38
CA ARG A 18 10.12 5.37 -19.04
C ARG A 18 8.66 5.17 -18.66
N VAL A 19 8.27 3.93 -18.43
CA VAL A 19 6.96 3.62 -17.87
C VAL A 19 6.94 4.07 -16.42
N THR A 20 6.12 5.08 -16.12
CA THR A 20 5.93 5.57 -14.75
C THR A 20 4.72 4.92 -14.12
N TYR A 21 4.93 4.23 -13.01
CA TYR A 21 3.86 3.69 -12.18
C TYR A 21 3.54 4.67 -11.04
N THR A 22 2.33 4.58 -10.52
CA THR A 22 1.89 5.43 -9.40
C THR A 22 2.59 5.05 -8.09
N PHE A 23 2.63 5.99 -7.15
CA PHE A 23 3.16 5.81 -5.80
C PHE A 23 2.68 4.50 -5.13
N MET A 24 1.40 4.17 -5.24
CA MET A 24 0.84 2.96 -4.61
C MET A 24 1.42 1.66 -5.15
N ILE A 25 1.84 1.61 -6.41
CA ILE A 25 2.52 0.42 -6.96
C ILE A 25 3.85 0.19 -6.23
N GLY A 26 4.58 1.25 -5.93
CA GLY A 26 5.81 1.14 -5.13
C GLY A 26 5.54 0.63 -3.71
N VAL A 27 4.47 1.09 -3.07
CA VAL A 27 4.04 0.58 -1.76
C VAL A 27 3.74 -0.93 -1.84
N TYR A 28 3.00 -1.37 -2.86
CA TYR A 28 2.72 -2.80 -3.06
C TYR A 28 3.98 -3.63 -3.28
N LEU A 29 4.91 -3.14 -4.10
CA LEU A 29 6.17 -3.82 -4.37
C LEU A 29 7.02 -3.96 -3.09
N ALA A 30 7.09 -2.92 -2.28
CA ALA A 30 7.81 -2.96 -1.00
C ALA A 30 7.18 -3.97 -0.03
N VAL A 31 5.85 -3.95 0.13
CA VAL A 31 5.13 -4.93 0.97
C VAL A 31 5.28 -6.34 0.44
N ASN A 32 5.31 -6.51 -0.90
CA ASN A 32 5.56 -7.82 -1.51
C ASN A 32 6.94 -8.36 -1.14
N ALA A 33 7.96 -7.50 -1.16
CA ALA A 33 9.33 -7.87 -0.81
C ALA A 33 9.52 -8.20 0.68
N ILE A 34 8.65 -7.70 1.57
CA ILE A 34 8.75 -7.89 3.02
C ILE A 34 7.70 -8.93 3.46
N ARG A 35 8.14 -10.16 3.67
CA ARG A 35 7.29 -11.34 3.91
C ARG A 35 6.30 -11.17 5.07
N ASP A 36 6.71 -10.54 6.15
CA ASP A 36 5.95 -10.46 7.39
C ASP A 36 5.16 -9.15 7.54
N LEU A 37 5.12 -8.33 6.49
CA LEU A 37 4.40 -7.07 6.47
C LEU A 37 3.05 -7.20 5.79
N TYR A 38 1.99 -6.84 6.52
CA TYR A 38 0.63 -6.70 6.00
C TYR A 38 0.33 -5.23 5.74
N LEU A 39 -0.54 -4.94 4.80
CA LEU A 39 -0.89 -3.57 4.42
C LEU A 39 -2.39 -3.34 4.56
N LEU A 40 -2.77 -2.30 5.29
CA LEU A 40 -4.11 -1.74 5.24
C LEU A 40 -4.08 -0.42 4.47
N ILE A 41 -4.92 -0.30 3.46
CA ILE A 41 -5.06 0.91 2.66
C ILE A 41 -6.39 1.56 3.01
N GLU A 42 -6.36 2.79 3.50
CA GLU A 42 -7.56 3.59 3.57
C GLU A 42 -7.80 4.28 2.23
N GLY A 43 -8.85 3.87 1.56
CA GLY A 43 -9.15 4.37 0.22
C GLY A 43 -10.42 3.79 -0.36
N PRO A 44 -10.84 4.30 -1.53
CA PRO A 44 -12.03 3.86 -2.22
C PRO A 44 -11.92 2.42 -2.71
N ASP A 45 -13.04 1.84 -3.08
CA ASP A 45 -13.17 0.47 -3.58
C ASP A 45 -12.33 0.19 -4.84
N CYS A 46 -12.02 1.21 -5.64
CA CYS A 46 -11.13 1.04 -6.80
C CYS A 46 -9.71 0.58 -6.40
N THR A 47 -9.30 0.77 -5.15
CA THR A 47 -8.03 0.23 -4.64
C THR A 47 -8.08 -1.29 -4.52
N TYR A 48 -9.24 -1.86 -4.28
CA TYR A 48 -9.45 -3.30 -4.25
C TYR A 48 -9.15 -3.95 -5.61
N MET A 49 -9.67 -3.39 -6.69
CA MET A 49 -9.40 -3.87 -8.05
C MET A 49 -7.91 -3.84 -8.38
N LYS A 50 -7.23 -2.73 -8.06
CA LYS A 50 -5.78 -2.59 -8.26
C LYS A 50 -4.99 -3.59 -7.43
N THR A 51 -5.41 -3.81 -6.20
CA THR A 51 -4.78 -4.77 -5.31
C THR A 51 -4.91 -6.19 -5.84
N GLN A 52 -6.08 -6.59 -6.31
CA GLN A 52 -6.28 -7.91 -6.92
C GLN A 52 -5.45 -8.09 -8.17
N TYR A 53 -5.31 -7.05 -8.98
CA TYR A 53 -4.46 -7.11 -10.17
C TYR A 53 -2.99 -7.34 -9.83
N VAL A 54 -2.48 -6.70 -8.78
CA VAL A 54 -1.10 -6.86 -8.31
C VAL A 54 -0.92 -8.18 -7.53
N GLN A 55 -1.96 -8.65 -6.82
CA GLN A 55 -1.92 -9.86 -5.99
C GLN A 55 -2.00 -11.17 -6.78
N GLY A 56 -2.03 -11.09 -8.10
CA GLY A 56 -1.71 -12.27 -8.83
C GLY A 56 -2.86 -13.13 -9.30
N ASN A 57 -3.88 -12.54 -9.85
CA ASN A 57 -4.63 -13.30 -10.87
C ASN A 57 -3.71 -13.73 -12.03
N HIS A 58 -2.48 -13.20 -12.08
CA HIS A 58 -1.52 -13.46 -13.12
C HIS A 58 -0.15 -13.96 -12.62
N ASP A 59 0.10 -13.94 -11.31
CA ASP A 59 1.38 -14.40 -10.73
C ASP A 59 1.13 -15.31 -9.52
N TRP A 60 1.17 -16.60 -9.75
CA TRP A 60 1.06 -17.63 -8.71
C TRP A 60 2.18 -17.55 -7.68
N LEU A 61 3.29 -16.93 -8.03
CA LEU A 61 4.46 -16.78 -7.18
C LEU A 61 4.39 -15.49 -6.35
N SER A 62 3.31 -14.71 -6.49
CA SER A 62 3.13 -13.51 -5.67
C SER A 62 3.14 -13.86 -4.19
N THR A 63 4.07 -13.27 -3.46
CA THR A 63 4.20 -13.44 -2.01
C THR A 63 3.19 -12.60 -1.23
N LEU A 64 2.32 -11.86 -1.91
CA LEU A 64 1.25 -11.06 -1.27
C LEU A 64 0.16 -11.92 -0.62
N THR A 65 0.07 -13.18 -1.01
CA THR A 65 -0.71 -14.16 -0.25
C THR A 65 0.20 -14.82 0.76
N SER A 66 -0.15 -14.77 2.04
CA SER A 66 0.64 -15.41 3.09
C SER A 66 0.55 -16.95 3.00
N VAL A 67 1.48 -17.63 3.68
CA VAL A 67 1.47 -19.11 3.80
C VAL A 67 0.15 -19.64 4.37
N SER A 68 -0.56 -18.82 5.17
CA SER A 68 -1.89 -19.15 5.70
C SER A 68 -3.03 -18.97 4.69
N GLY A 69 -2.75 -18.57 3.44
CA GLY A 69 -3.75 -18.25 2.43
C GLY A 69 -4.43 -16.88 2.60
N LEU A 70 -4.03 -16.09 3.59
CA LEU A 70 -4.55 -14.75 3.80
C LEU A 70 -3.88 -13.76 2.85
N HIS A 71 -4.68 -12.91 2.22
CA HIS A 71 -4.16 -11.77 1.49
C HIS A 71 -3.48 -10.79 2.44
N ARG A 72 -2.27 -10.36 2.10
CA ARG A 72 -1.50 -9.42 2.93
C ARG A 72 -1.88 -7.97 2.71
N ILE A 73 -2.75 -7.67 1.75
CA ILE A 73 -3.26 -6.33 1.48
C ILE A 73 -4.77 -6.30 1.72
N ALA A 74 -5.20 -5.39 2.57
CA ALA A 74 -6.59 -5.12 2.87
C ALA A 74 -6.93 -3.65 2.54
N ASN A 75 -8.18 -3.39 2.21
CA ASN A 75 -8.69 -2.06 1.87
C ASN A 75 -9.90 -1.75 2.74
N THR A 76 -10.09 -0.48 3.06
CA THR A 76 -11.28 -0.03 3.80
C THR A 76 -12.52 0.11 2.92
N ALA A 77 -12.37 0.06 1.59
CA ALA A 77 -13.43 0.28 0.61
C ALA A 77 -14.25 1.56 0.90
N LEU A 78 -13.53 2.66 1.10
CA LEU A 78 -14.10 3.95 1.47
C LEU A 78 -15.10 4.44 0.40
N HIS A 79 -16.36 4.53 0.77
CA HIS A 79 -17.39 5.08 -0.10
C HIS A 79 -17.54 6.61 0.14
N PRO A 80 -17.78 7.42 -0.91
CA PRO A 80 -17.93 8.87 -0.77
C PRO A 80 -18.97 9.30 0.28
N ALA A 81 -20.09 8.59 0.39
CA ALA A 81 -21.12 8.86 1.40
C ALA A 81 -20.62 8.71 2.86
N GLN A 82 -19.51 8.01 3.07
CA GLN A 82 -18.92 7.79 4.39
C GLN A 82 -17.85 8.84 4.74
N MET A 83 -17.56 9.78 3.83
CA MET A 83 -16.50 10.77 4.05
C MET A 83 -16.93 11.93 4.97
N SER A 84 -18.23 12.07 5.22
CA SER A 84 -18.79 13.18 6.02
C SER A 84 -18.81 12.95 7.53
N GLY A 85 -18.31 11.80 8.02
CA GLY A 85 -18.33 11.45 9.44
C GLY A 85 -16.95 11.12 10.00
N SER A 86 -16.85 11.03 11.34
CA SER A 86 -15.63 10.52 11.99
C SER A 86 -15.42 9.05 11.60
N ARG A 87 -14.37 8.80 10.86
CA ARG A 87 -13.99 7.44 10.42
C ARG A 87 -12.91 6.80 11.28
N GLU A 88 -12.34 7.57 12.19
CA GLU A 88 -11.22 7.10 12.99
C GLU A 88 -11.55 5.84 13.76
N GLU A 89 -12.75 5.77 14.34
CA GLU A 89 -13.20 4.59 15.11
C GLU A 89 -13.31 3.35 14.21
N SER A 90 -13.90 3.49 13.03
CA SER A 90 -14.04 2.39 12.07
C SER A 90 -12.69 1.93 11.53
N LEU A 91 -11.81 2.87 11.22
CA LEU A 91 -10.45 2.59 10.77
C LEU A 91 -9.64 1.91 11.89
N GLN A 92 -9.73 2.42 13.11
CA GLN A 92 -9.09 1.84 14.28
C GLN A 92 -9.57 0.41 14.52
N ALA A 93 -10.89 0.17 14.51
CA ALA A 93 -11.46 -1.15 14.69
C ALA A 93 -10.99 -2.14 13.60
N THR A 94 -10.91 -1.69 12.35
CA THR A 94 -10.41 -2.50 11.24
C THR A 94 -8.93 -2.84 11.43
N LEU A 95 -8.11 -1.85 11.78
CA LEU A 95 -6.69 -2.03 12.01
C LEU A 95 -6.43 -2.97 13.21
N GLN A 96 -7.18 -2.82 14.30
CA GLN A 96 -7.12 -3.73 15.44
C GLN A 96 -7.49 -5.15 15.08
N ARG A 97 -8.55 -5.35 14.30
CA ARG A 97 -8.98 -6.68 13.85
C ARG A 97 -7.88 -7.36 13.04
N ILE A 98 -7.21 -6.65 12.13
CA ILE A 98 -6.09 -7.19 11.36
C ILE A 98 -4.92 -7.51 12.29
N ALA A 99 -4.53 -6.57 13.15
CA ALA A 99 -3.41 -6.74 14.08
C ALA A 99 -3.62 -7.88 15.09
N SER A 100 -4.87 -8.13 15.48
CA SER A 100 -5.21 -9.22 16.42
C SER A 100 -5.09 -10.62 15.79
N HIS A 101 -5.03 -10.71 14.46
CA HIS A 101 -4.92 -12.01 13.81
C HIS A 101 -3.54 -12.65 14.09
N PRO A 102 -3.46 -13.92 14.53
CA PRO A 102 -2.21 -14.56 14.93
C PRO A 102 -1.19 -14.67 13.80
N ALA A 103 -1.65 -14.82 12.55
CA ALA A 103 -0.77 -14.93 11.38
C ALA A 103 -0.24 -13.56 10.87
N VAL A 104 -0.60 -12.46 11.52
CA VAL A 104 -0.16 -11.10 11.14
C VAL A 104 0.92 -10.61 12.08
N PRO A 105 2.20 -10.58 11.68
CA PRO A 105 3.29 -10.14 12.54
C PRO A 105 3.39 -8.61 12.64
N ALA A 106 3.20 -7.89 11.52
CA ALA A 106 3.28 -6.44 11.45
C ALA A 106 2.28 -5.88 10.43
N VAL A 107 1.82 -4.65 10.64
CA VAL A 107 0.88 -3.98 9.72
C VAL A 107 1.39 -2.60 9.35
N ALA A 108 1.40 -2.30 8.06
CA ALA A 108 1.54 -0.95 7.54
C ALA A 108 0.14 -0.38 7.26
N LEU A 109 -0.07 0.87 7.62
CA LEU A 109 -1.26 1.65 7.28
C LEU A 109 -0.85 2.78 6.33
N THR A 110 -1.50 2.86 5.19
CA THR A 110 -1.37 4.00 4.26
C THR A 110 -2.73 4.51 3.83
N SER A 111 -2.77 5.70 3.27
CA SER A 111 -4.01 6.31 2.79
C SER A 111 -3.89 6.74 1.34
N MET A 112 -4.98 6.62 0.62
CA MET A 112 -5.13 7.24 -0.71
C MET A 112 -5.40 8.75 -0.56
N PRO A 113 -5.05 9.56 -1.57
CA PRO A 113 -5.25 11.02 -1.51
C PRO A 113 -6.67 11.43 -1.12
N MET A 114 -7.68 10.70 -1.59
CA MET A 114 -9.08 10.96 -1.26
C MET A 114 -9.38 10.74 0.24
N ALA A 115 -8.77 9.74 0.84
CA ALA A 115 -8.95 9.46 2.27
C ALA A 115 -8.24 10.50 3.15
N PHE A 116 -7.19 11.14 2.65
CA PHE A 116 -6.46 12.19 3.37
C PHE A 116 -7.33 13.41 3.70
N ILE A 117 -8.35 13.67 2.88
CA ILE A 117 -9.30 14.78 3.08
C ILE A 117 -10.16 14.57 4.34
N THR A 118 -10.29 13.34 4.83
CA THR A 118 -11.07 13.03 6.04
C THR A 118 -10.43 13.54 7.33
N GLY A 119 -9.16 13.96 7.27
CA GLY A 119 -8.44 14.53 8.42
C GLY A 119 -8.09 13.52 9.51
N ALA A 120 -8.09 12.22 9.22
CA ALA A 120 -7.76 11.19 10.19
C ALA A 120 -6.29 11.29 10.65
N GLU A 121 -6.08 11.18 11.96
CA GLU A 121 -4.77 11.24 12.59
C GLU A 121 -4.05 9.88 12.55
N TYR A 122 -3.62 9.45 11.36
CA TYR A 122 -3.04 8.11 11.12
C TYR A 122 -1.89 7.76 12.07
N ALA A 123 -0.99 8.70 12.32
CA ALA A 123 0.15 8.47 13.21
C ALA A 123 -0.28 8.23 14.66
N ARG A 124 -1.38 8.83 15.12
CA ARG A 124 -1.97 8.59 16.43
C ARG A 124 -2.62 7.21 16.48
N LEU A 125 -3.43 6.88 15.46
CA LEU A 125 -4.13 5.60 15.36
C LEU A 125 -3.16 4.43 15.35
N THR A 126 -2.11 4.49 14.55
CA THR A 126 -1.11 3.42 14.48
C THR A 126 -0.42 3.21 15.82
N ARG A 127 0.00 4.28 16.51
CA ARG A 127 0.60 4.17 17.85
C ARG A 127 -0.36 3.57 18.89
N GLN A 128 -1.64 3.95 18.83
CA GLN A 128 -2.65 3.42 19.74
C GLN A 128 -2.87 1.91 19.53
N VAL A 129 -3.03 1.50 18.28
CA VAL A 129 -3.23 0.08 17.95
C VAL A 129 -1.97 -0.75 18.25
N ALA A 130 -0.77 -0.21 17.99
CA ALA A 130 0.48 -0.87 18.35
C ALA A 130 0.58 -1.18 19.86
N ARG A 131 0.19 -0.22 20.70
CA ARG A 131 0.19 -0.42 22.17
C ARG A 131 -0.78 -1.52 22.62
N VAL A 132 -1.95 -1.59 21.99
CA VAL A 132 -2.98 -2.58 22.36
C VAL A 132 -2.65 -3.97 21.81
N SER A 133 -2.15 -4.06 20.59
CA SER A 133 -1.85 -5.34 19.93
C SER A 133 -0.50 -5.93 20.33
N GLY A 134 0.42 -5.10 20.85
CA GLY A 134 1.80 -5.50 21.07
C GLY A 134 2.60 -5.77 19.80
N LYS A 135 2.07 -5.39 18.64
CA LYS A 135 2.69 -5.62 17.32
C LYS A 135 3.12 -4.31 16.67
N PRO A 136 4.14 -4.34 15.81
CA PRO A 136 4.51 -3.18 15.00
C PRO A 136 3.38 -2.76 14.08
N ILE A 137 2.92 -1.52 14.22
CA ILE A 137 1.96 -0.89 13.33
C ILE A 137 2.61 0.38 12.79
N ILE A 138 2.85 0.42 11.48
CA ILE A 138 3.66 1.44 10.83
C ILE A 138 2.77 2.35 9.99
N HIS A 139 2.87 3.65 10.19
CA HIS A 139 2.24 4.62 9.31
C HIS A 139 3.16 4.91 8.12
N VAL A 140 2.71 4.55 6.92
CA VAL A 140 3.36 4.91 5.65
C VAL A 140 2.62 6.12 5.09
N GLN A 141 3.28 7.26 5.06
CA GLN A 141 2.67 8.50 4.61
C GLN A 141 2.34 8.42 3.12
N GLY A 142 1.05 8.47 2.80
CA GLY A 142 0.59 8.57 1.42
C GLY A 142 1.01 9.91 0.82
N LYS A 143 1.83 9.89 -0.22
CA LYS A 143 2.03 11.07 -1.04
C LYS A 143 0.85 11.21 -1.98
N SER A 144 0.40 12.43 -2.19
CA SER A 144 -0.64 12.74 -3.15
C SER A 144 -0.18 12.38 -4.57
N LEU A 145 -0.85 12.85 -5.59
CA LEU A 145 -0.62 12.54 -7.02
C LEU A 145 0.80 12.86 -7.54
N SER A 146 1.71 13.36 -6.73
CA SER A 146 3.03 13.86 -7.12
C SER A 146 4.18 12.85 -7.02
N GLY A 147 3.97 11.69 -6.41
CA GLY A 147 5.01 10.67 -6.28
C GLY A 147 4.88 9.54 -7.30
N ASP A 148 6.01 8.99 -7.72
CA ASP A 148 6.05 7.78 -8.54
C ASP A 148 6.24 6.51 -7.67
N TRP A 149 6.37 5.35 -8.34
CA TRP A 149 6.53 4.07 -7.66
C TRP A 149 7.84 3.96 -6.85
N ILE A 150 8.91 4.66 -7.27
CA ILE A 150 10.19 4.69 -6.53
C ILE A 150 9.97 5.42 -5.21
N ASP A 151 9.26 6.55 -5.24
CA ASP A 151 8.89 7.28 -4.02
C ASP A 151 8.06 6.41 -3.07
N GLY A 152 7.10 5.64 -3.61
CA GLY A 152 6.28 4.75 -2.81
C GLY A 152 7.07 3.63 -2.15
N TYR A 153 7.98 3.02 -2.89
CA TYR A 153 8.86 1.98 -2.37
C TYR A 153 9.79 2.54 -1.28
N ALA A 154 10.42 3.68 -1.57
CA ALA A 154 11.31 4.35 -0.63
C ALA A 154 10.59 4.79 0.66
N GLU A 155 9.35 5.28 0.56
CA GLU A 155 8.57 5.72 1.71
C GLU A 155 8.24 4.57 2.67
N VAL A 156 7.95 3.37 2.14
CA VAL A 156 7.75 2.19 2.99
C VAL A 156 9.03 1.86 3.76
N LEU A 157 10.18 1.79 3.08
CA LEU A 157 11.45 1.49 3.74
C LEU A 157 11.83 2.55 4.77
N LEU A 158 11.62 3.83 4.44
CA LEU A 158 11.89 4.94 5.34
C LEU A 158 10.98 4.92 6.57
N SER A 159 9.69 4.61 6.38
CA SER A 159 8.73 4.47 7.46
C SER A 159 9.08 3.33 8.41
N LEU A 160 9.52 2.20 7.86
CA LEU A 160 10.02 1.06 8.65
C LEU A 160 11.27 1.46 9.45
N ALA A 161 12.26 2.08 8.80
CA ALA A 161 13.50 2.49 9.44
C ALA A 161 13.29 3.51 10.57
N ARG A 162 12.28 4.37 10.46
CA ARG A 162 11.96 5.39 11.47
C ARG A 162 11.10 4.90 12.64
N GLN A 163 10.28 3.89 12.41
CA GLN A 163 9.25 3.50 13.37
C GLN A 163 9.52 2.14 14.02
N LEU A 164 10.46 1.34 13.48
CA LEU A 164 10.89 0.09 14.08
C LEU A 164 12.20 0.30 14.86
N ASP A 165 12.31 -0.39 15.98
CA ASP A 165 13.60 -0.57 16.63
C ASP A 165 14.40 -1.65 15.90
N LEU A 166 15.38 -1.23 15.13
CA LEU A 166 16.26 -2.11 14.36
C LEU A 166 17.52 -2.52 15.13
N SER A 167 17.70 -2.05 16.36
CA SER A 167 18.91 -2.28 17.15
C SER A 167 19.08 -3.72 17.66
N GLY A 168 18.00 -4.48 17.73
CA GLY A 168 17.97 -5.84 18.26
C GLY A 168 17.90 -6.96 17.23
N GLY A 169 18.07 -6.67 15.94
CA GLY A 169 17.96 -7.66 14.89
C GLY A 169 19.08 -8.70 14.91
N SER A 170 18.76 -9.96 15.16
CA SER A 170 19.67 -11.06 14.86
C SER A 170 19.77 -11.21 13.32
N PRO A 171 20.99 -11.50 12.78
CA PRO A 171 21.12 -11.76 11.35
C PRO A 171 20.18 -12.90 10.95
N CYS A 172 19.35 -12.66 9.93
CA CYS A 172 18.52 -13.71 9.34
C CYS A 172 19.45 -14.76 8.73
N GLU A 173 19.44 -15.97 9.25
CA GLU A 173 20.10 -17.09 8.58
C GLU A 173 19.39 -17.30 7.23
N THR A 174 20.05 -16.90 6.16
CA THR A 174 19.61 -17.18 4.81
C THR A 174 19.76 -18.69 4.60
N LYS A 175 18.69 -19.44 4.75
CA LYS A 175 18.67 -20.82 4.25
C LYS A 175 18.70 -20.73 2.72
N ALA A 176 19.85 -21.08 2.16
CA ALA A 176 20.04 -21.26 0.72
C ALA A 176 19.13 -22.39 0.19
#